data_42957f11582b796a56e4d616aaa0688b
#
_entry.id   42957f11582b796a56e4d616aaa0688b
#
_cell.length_a   1.000
_cell.length_b   1.000
_cell.length_c   1.000
_cell.angle_alpha   90.00
_cell.angle_beta   90.00
_cell.angle_gamma   90.00
#
_symmetry.space_group_name_H-M   'P 1'
#
loop_
_entity.id
_entity.type
_entity.pdbx_description
1 polymer ?
#
loop_
_entity_poly.entity_id
_entity_poly.type
_entity_poly.pdbx_seq_one_letter_code
_entity_poly.pdbx_strand_id
1 'polypeptide(L)'
;FFDRDDVLTHFKHIKASREEKDELKKHNTGVYFHNAPLDPFTERCTLDHKLADERGYFKIDMLNVHIYEHIKSEEHLNELMERKPLWQLLEHKDFSEKVFHLNGHNALLKQLKPQSVEQLAATLAIIRPAKRHLANKDWQTIMNEVWTKPATGEYYFKKAHAVAYAH
;
A
#
# COMPACT_ATOMS: atom_id res chain seq x y z
N PHE A 1 -3.36 -19.46 2.21
CA PHE A 1 -2.75 -19.55 0.88
C PHE A 1 -1.77 -18.40 0.59
N PHE A 2 -2.00 -17.21 1.13
CA PHE A 2 -1.10 -16.07 1.05
C PHE A 2 -0.73 -15.58 2.45
N ASP A 3 -0.27 -16.49 3.31
CA ASP A 3 0.19 -16.12 4.63
C ASP A 3 1.61 -15.56 4.54
N ARG A 4 1.77 -14.33 5.03
CA ARG A 4 3.06 -13.66 5.12
C ARG A 4 4.09 -14.49 5.89
N ASP A 5 3.68 -15.09 6.98
CA ASP A 5 4.62 -15.79 7.86
C ASP A 5 5.06 -17.11 7.21
N ASP A 6 4.20 -17.79 6.47
CA ASP A 6 4.56 -18.97 5.68
C ASP A 6 5.59 -18.59 4.59
N VAL A 7 5.33 -17.55 3.80
CA VAL A 7 6.27 -17.07 2.78
C VAL A 7 7.62 -16.73 3.38
N LEU A 8 7.66 -16.08 4.53
CA LEU A 8 8.90 -15.68 5.20
C LEU A 8 9.72 -16.88 5.74
N THR A 9 9.12 -18.05 5.95
CA THR A 9 9.86 -19.27 6.32
C THR A 9 10.77 -19.77 5.20
N HIS A 10 10.41 -19.51 3.93
CA HIS A 10 11.16 -19.97 2.76
C HIS A 10 12.33 -19.05 2.38
N PHE A 11 12.44 -17.86 2.97
CA PHE A 11 13.46 -16.88 2.61
C PHE A 11 14.20 -16.37 3.84
N LYS A 12 15.54 -16.33 3.76
CA LYS A 12 16.35 -15.64 4.76
C LYS A 12 16.00 -14.15 4.74
N HIS A 13 15.57 -13.63 5.86
CA HIS A 13 15.16 -12.23 5.98
C HIS A 13 15.53 -11.64 7.34
N ILE A 14 15.57 -10.31 7.39
CA ILE A 14 15.77 -9.53 8.61
C ILE A 14 14.54 -8.65 8.79
N LYS A 15 13.90 -8.71 9.94
CA LYS A 15 12.74 -7.88 10.28
C LYS A 15 13.17 -6.41 10.38
N ALA A 16 12.45 -5.50 9.74
CA ALA A 16 12.71 -4.08 9.84
C ALA A 16 12.33 -3.54 11.23
N SER A 17 12.99 -2.46 11.64
CA SER A 17 12.69 -1.71 12.85
C SER A 17 12.09 -0.35 12.53
N ARG A 18 11.32 0.20 13.47
CA ARG A 18 10.83 1.58 13.47
C ARG A 18 11.15 2.22 14.81
N GLU A 19 11.51 3.48 14.77
CA GLU A 19 11.68 4.28 15.98
C GLU A 19 10.32 4.71 16.52
N GLU A 20 10.11 4.50 17.80
CA GLU A 20 8.93 4.93 18.53
C GLU A 20 9.33 5.32 19.95
N LYS A 21 9.22 6.61 20.30
CA LYS A 21 9.60 7.15 21.61
C LYS A 21 11.05 6.81 22.00
N ASP A 22 11.98 7.06 21.09
CA ASP A 22 13.42 6.79 21.23
C ASP A 22 13.81 5.32 21.38
N GLU A 23 12.87 4.39 21.14
CA GLU A 23 13.12 2.96 21.15
C GLU A 23 12.90 2.35 19.76
N LEU A 24 13.74 1.37 19.40
CA LEU A 24 13.55 0.59 18.19
C LEU A 24 12.55 -0.54 18.43
N LYS A 25 11.39 -0.44 17.78
CA LYS A 25 10.34 -1.46 17.78
C LYS A 25 10.25 -2.17 16.44
N LYS A 26 9.64 -3.36 16.42
CA LYS A 26 9.37 -4.10 15.19
C LYS A 26 8.53 -3.26 14.23
N HIS A 27 8.96 -3.15 12.98
CA HIS A 27 8.11 -2.64 11.90
C HIS A 27 7.06 -3.69 11.55
N ASN A 28 5.80 -3.29 11.40
CA ASN A 28 4.69 -4.25 11.29
C ASN A 28 4.77 -5.14 10.03
N THR A 29 5.25 -4.59 8.91
CA THR A 29 5.21 -5.23 7.60
C THR A 29 6.59 -5.37 6.94
N GLY A 30 7.56 -4.55 7.35
CA GLY A 30 8.86 -4.41 6.68
C GLY A 30 9.83 -5.54 6.96
N VAL A 31 10.48 -6.02 5.91
CA VAL A 31 11.58 -6.98 5.95
C VAL A 31 12.67 -6.61 4.95
N TYR A 32 13.89 -7.07 5.20
CA TYR A 32 15.03 -6.99 4.29
C TYR A 32 15.43 -8.40 3.87
N PHE A 33 15.55 -8.66 2.56
CA PHE A 33 16.03 -9.93 2.02
C PHE A 33 17.53 -9.91 1.68
N HIS A 34 18.20 -8.82 1.98
CA HIS A 34 19.67 -8.66 1.89
C HIS A 34 20.26 -8.40 3.26
N ASN A 35 21.58 -8.47 3.36
CA ASN A 35 22.28 -8.28 4.64
C ASN A 35 22.09 -6.82 5.13
N ALA A 36 21.26 -6.65 6.13
CA ALA A 36 21.13 -5.42 6.91
C ALA A 36 21.76 -5.64 8.30
N PRO A 37 22.14 -4.57 9.01
CA PRO A 37 22.65 -4.70 10.39
C PRO A 37 21.61 -5.38 11.28
N LEU A 38 22.00 -6.50 11.91
CA LEU A 38 21.13 -7.37 12.68
C LEU A 38 21.47 -7.31 14.16
N ASP A 39 20.47 -7.12 14.98
CA ASP A 39 20.56 -7.40 16.42
C ASP A 39 20.27 -8.90 16.64
N PRO A 40 21.24 -9.68 17.14
CA PRO A 40 21.08 -11.13 17.30
C PRO A 40 20.07 -11.52 18.38
N PHE A 41 19.76 -10.64 19.33
CA PHE A 41 18.79 -10.92 20.40
C PHE A 41 17.35 -10.70 19.96
N THR A 42 17.11 -9.67 19.19
CA THR A 42 15.75 -9.30 18.75
C THR A 42 15.43 -9.77 17.34
N GLU A 43 16.42 -10.29 16.60
CA GLU A 43 16.32 -10.70 15.19
C GLU A 43 15.78 -9.59 14.27
N ARG A 44 16.12 -8.33 14.61
CA ARG A 44 15.66 -7.15 13.87
C ARG A 44 16.83 -6.30 13.40
N CYS A 45 16.56 -5.47 12.40
CA CYS A 45 17.52 -4.47 11.98
C CYS A 45 17.81 -3.47 13.12
N THR A 46 19.09 -3.19 13.35
CA THR A 46 19.54 -2.22 14.38
C THR A 46 19.35 -0.77 13.95
N LEU A 47 18.90 -0.53 12.74
CA LEU A 47 18.59 0.80 12.21
C LEU A 47 17.08 1.00 12.14
N ASP A 48 16.64 2.22 12.44
CA ASP A 48 15.29 2.65 12.03
C ASP A 48 15.14 2.54 10.51
N HIS A 49 13.94 2.20 10.04
CA HIS A 49 13.68 1.97 8.62
C HIS A 49 13.95 3.20 7.72
N LYS A 50 13.85 4.44 8.25
CA LYS A 50 14.17 5.67 7.52
C LYS A 50 15.68 5.81 7.35
N LEU A 51 16.44 5.62 8.44
CA LEU A 51 17.89 5.63 8.40
C LEU A 51 18.46 4.49 7.55
N ALA A 52 17.81 3.33 7.57
CA ALA A 52 18.17 2.21 6.71
C ALA A 52 17.98 2.56 5.22
N ASP A 53 16.86 3.21 4.86
CA ASP A 53 16.59 3.69 3.49
C ASP A 53 17.64 4.72 3.03
N GLU A 54 18.00 5.68 3.88
CA GLU A 54 19.06 6.67 3.62
C GLU A 54 20.43 6.02 3.37
N ARG A 55 20.71 4.87 3.98
CA ARG A 55 21.92 4.09 3.80
C ARG A 55 21.84 3.08 2.65
N GLY A 56 20.76 3.11 1.87
CA GLY A 56 20.57 2.27 0.68
C GLY A 56 20.04 0.87 0.97
N TYR A 57 19.54 0.58 2.17
CA TYR A 57 18.87 -0.69 2.45
C TYR A 57 17.44 -0.68 1.93
N PHE A 58 17.12 -1.63 1.07
CA PHE A 58 15.81 -1.74 0.43
C PHE A 58 14.84 -2.59 1.27
N LYS A 59 13.85 -1.93 1.88
CA LYS A 59 12.81 -2.57 2.67
C LYS A 59 11.64 -3.00 1.78
N ILE A 60 11.20 -4.25 1.94
CA ILE A 60 9.97 -4.77 1.34
C ILE A 60 8.89 -4.83 2.42
N ASP A 61 7.72 -4.25 2.13
CA ASP A 61 6.55 -4.35 3.00
C ASP A 61 5.67 -5.53 2.58
N MET A 62 5.59 -6.53 3.44
CA MET A 62 4.72 -7.69 3.28
C MET A 62 3.37 -7.38 3.93
N LEU A 63 2.43 -6.91 3.11
CA LEU A 63 1.09 -6.57 3.58
C LEU A 63 0.25 -7.84 3.73
N ASN A 64 -0.39 -8.00 4.88
CA ASN A 64 -1.42 -9.00 5.08
C ASN A 64 -2.79 -8.33 4.88
N VAL A 65 -3.51 -8.72 3.85
CA VAL A 65 -4.82 -8.17 3.51
C VAL A 65 -5.86 -9.28 3.60
N HIS A 66 -6.76 -9.21 4.56
CA HIS A 66 -7.76 -10.25 4.85
C HIS A 66 -8.63 -10.65 3.64
N ILE A 67 -8.81 -9.77 2.67
CA ILE A 67 -9.61 -10.08 1.48
C ILE A 67 -9.04 -11.25 0.68
N TYR A 68 -7.73 -11.49 0.78
CA TYR A 68 -7.09 -12.64 0.12
C TYR A 68 -7.50 -14.00 0.70
N GLU A 69 -8.08 -14.04 1.90
CA GLU A 69 -8.65 -15.27 2.48
C GLU A 69 -9.80 -15.83 1.64
N HIS A 70 -10.44 -14.99 0.83
CA HIS A 70 -11.52 -15.39 -0.08
C HIS A 70 -11.02 -15.99 -1.40
N ILE A 71 -9.72 -15.95 -1.67
CA ILE A 71 -9.11 -16.56 -2.86
C ILE A 71 -8.94 -18.06 -2.58
N LYS A 72 -9.61 -18.90 -3.37
CA LYS A 72 -9.73 -20.34 -3.11
C LYS A 72 -8.55 -21.15 -3.69
N SER A 73 -7.98 -20.70 -4.80
CA SER A 73 -6.89 -21.34 -5.51
C SER A 73 -6.18 -20.36 -6.44
N GLU A 74 -5.09 -20.78 -7.08
CA GLU A 74 -4.39 -20.01 -8.10
C GLU A 74 -5.26 -19.78 -9.33
N GLU A 75 -6.02 -20.78 -9.75
CA GLU A 75 -6.96 -20.66 -10.87
C GLU A 75 -8.05 -19.63 -10.57
N HIS A 76 -8.58 -19.61 -9.34
CA HIS A 76 -9.56 -18.61 -8.91
C HIS A 76 -8.96 -17.21 -8.90
N LEU A 77 -7.70 -17.05 -8.47
CA LEU A 77 -6.99 -15.77 -8.54
C LEU A 77 -6.87 -15.30 -10.00
N ASN A 78 -6.40 -16.18 -10.89
CA ASN A 78 -6.24 -15.86 -12.31
C ASN A 78 -7.57 -15.47 -12.96
N GLU A 79 -8.66 -16.20 -12.66
CA GLU A 79 -10.00 -15.84 -13.09
C GLU A 79 -10.44 -14.45 -12.62
N LEU A 80 -10.17 -14.10 -11.36
CA LEU A 80 -10.48 -12.77 -10.81
C LEU A 80 -9.65 -11.68 -11.49
N MET A 81 -8.37 -11.95 -11.76
CA MET A 81 -7.45 -11.01 -12.42
C MET A 81 -7.82 -10.72 -13.88
N GLU A 82 -8.42 -11.70 -14.58
CA GLU A 82 -8.91 -11.55 -15.96
C GLU A 82 -10.25 -10.82 -16.07
N ARG A 83 -11.01 -10.75 -14.98
CA ARG A 83 -12.31 -10.06 -14.96
C ARG A 83 -12.12 -8.56 -15.16
N LYS A 84 -12.88 -8.00 -16.12
CA LYS A 84 -12.93 -6.56 -16.30
C LYS A 84 -13.79 -5.91 -15.20
N PRO A 85 -13.22 -5.00 -14.38
CA PRO A 85 -13.99 -4.31 -13.37
C PRO A 85 -15.10 -3.44 -13.99
N LEU A 86 -16.25 -3.42 -13.35
CA LEU A 86 -17.35 -2.51 -13.70
C LEU A 86 -17.16 -1.19 -12.93
N TRP A 87 -16.27 -0.34 -13.45
CA TRP A 87 -15.83 0.91 -12.79
C TRP A 87 -16.99 1.82 -12.37
N GLN A 88 -18.09 1.84 -13.15
CA GLN A 88 -19.27 2.65 -12.86
C GLN A 88 -19.93 2.28 -11.50
N LEU A 89 -19.74 1.06 -11.02
CA LEU A 89 -20.26 0.65 -9.71
C LEU A 89 -19.66 1.47 -8.57
N LEU A 90 -18.45 2.00 -8.72
CA LEU A 90 -17.82 2.85 -7.72
C LEU A 90 -18.57 4.17 -7.50
N GLU A 91 -19.39 4.62 -8.46
CA GLU A 91 -20.21 5.82 -8.32
C GLU A 91 -21.46 5.58 -7.45
N HIS A 92 -21.83 4.31 -7.23
CA HIS A 92 -22.97 3.94 -6.39
C HIS A 92 -22.54 3.85 -4.93
N LYS A 93 -23.21 4.60 -4.07
CA LYS A 93 -22.88 4.67 -2.62
C LYS A 93 -22.91 3.30 -1.97
N ASP A 94 -23.97 2.53 -2.16
CA ASP A 94 -24.16 1.21 -1.55
C ASP A 94 -23.07 0.20 -1.94
N PHE A 95 -22.45 0.40 -3.10
CA PHE A 95 -21.33 -0.41 -3.56
C PHE A 95 -20.01 0.11 -2.98
N SER A 96 -19.72 1.39 -3.15
CA SER A 96 -18.44 1.98 -2.72
C SER A 96 -18.20 1.92 -1.21
N GLU A 97 -19.28 1.94 -0.40
CA GLU A 97 -19.19 1.75 1.07
C GLU A 97 -18.73 0.34 1.47
N LYS A 98 -18.85 -0.65 0.58
CA LYS A 98 -18.40 -2.03 0.81
C LYS A 98 -17.01 -2.31 0.27
N VAL A 99 -16.45 -1.38 -0.51
CA VAL A 99 -15.13 -1.55 -1.13
C VAL A 99 -14.04 -1.07 -0.17
N PHE A 100 -13.03 -1.90 -0.02
CA PHE A 100 -11.92 -1.68 0.89
C PHE A 100 -11.25 -0.31 0.67
N HIS A 101 -11.04 0.43 1.74
CA HIS A 101 -10.49 1.80 1.76
C HIS A 101 -11.28 2.89 1.00
N LEU A 102 -12.44 2.58 0.42
CA LEU A 102 -13.26 3.55 -0.31
C LEU A 102 -14.51 3.99 0.46
N ASN A 103 -14.86 3.31 1.54
CA ASN A 103 -15.98 3.66 2.39
C ASN A 103 -15.88 5.12 2.90
N GLY A 104 -16.98 5.85 2.85
CA GLY A 104 -17.03 7.28 3.20
C GLY A 104 -16.53 8.24 2.11
N HIS A 105 -16.09 7.75 0.95
CA HIS A 105 -15.49 8.56 -0.12
C HIS A 105 -16.28 8.58 -1.43
N ASN A 106 -17.56 8.21 -1.42
CA ASN A 106 -18.40 8.15 -2.61
C ASN A 106 -18.46 9.47 -3.40
N ALA A 107 -18.47 10.63 -2.72
CA ALA A 107 -18.45 11.93 -3.40
C ALA A 107 -17.20 12.11 -4.28
N LEU A 108 -16.03 11.73 -3.77
CA LEU A 108 -14.76 11.76 -4.51
C LEU A 108 -14.77 10.78 -5.69
N LEU A 109 -15.31 9.57 -5.51
CA LEU A 109 -15.43 8.58 -6.56
C LEU A 109 -16.33 9.05 -7.71
N LYS A 110 -17.47 9.69 -7.38
CA LYS A 110 -18.34 10.33 -8.39
C LYS A 110 -17.68 11.47 -9.15
N GLN A 111 -16.78 12.19 -8.50
CA GLN A 111 -16.05 13.30 -9.09
C GLN A 111 -14.92 12.81 -10.01
N LEU A 112 -14.08 11.89 -9.52
CA LEU A 112 -12.90 11.41 -10.25
C LEU A 112 -13.22 10.33 -11.28
N LYS A 113 -14.24 9.49 -11.03
CA LYS A 113 -14.68 8.40 -11.93
C LYS A 113 -13.51 7.55 -12.44
N PRO A 114 -12.74 6.88 -11.55
CA PRO A 114 -11.60 6.09 -11.99
C PRO A 114 -12.04 4.96 -12.93
N GLN A 115 -11.27 4.74 -14.00
CA GLN A 115 -11.55 3.76 -15.05
C GLN A 115 -10.40 2.76 -15.24
N SER A 116 -9.43 2.76 -14.34
CA SER A 116 -8.32 1.81 -14.32
C SER A 116 -7.79 1.59 -12.90
N VAL A 117 -7.01 0.53 -12.71
CA VAL A 117 -6.34 0.23 -11.43
C VAL A 117 -5.43 1.39 -11.02
N GLU A 118 -4.70 2.00 -11.97
CA GLU A 118 -3.81 3.13 -11.70
C GLU A 118 -4.60 4.36 -11.23
N GLN A 119 -5.74 4.64 -11.85
CA GLN A 119 -6.61 5.74 -11.44
C GLN A 119 -7.25 5.47 -10.07
N LEU A 120 -7.62 4.23 -9.79
CA LEU A 120 -8.11 3.83 -8.47
C LEU A 120 -7.03 3.98 -7.41
N ALA A 121 -5.79 3.55 -7.69
CA ALA A 121 -4.63 3.74 -6.81
C ALA A 121 -4.37 5.23 -6.53
N ALA A 122 -4.44 6.08 -7.57
CA ALA A 122 -4.31 7.53 -7.42
C ALA A 122 -5.45 8.10 -6.56
N THR A 123 -6.68 7.62 -6.73
CA THR A 123 -7.83 8.00 -5.89
C THR A 123 -7.58 7.65 -4.41
N LEU A 124 -7.05 6.45 -4.12
CA LEU A 124 -6.67 6.06 -2.76
C LEU A 124 -5.61 6.99 -2.16
N ALA A 125 -4.68 7.48 -2.96
CA ALA A 125 -3.68 8.45 -2.52
C ALA A 125 -4.28 9.84 -2.27
N ILE A 126 -5.23 10.28 -3.09
CA ILE A 126 -5.94 11.58 -2.97
C ILE A 126 -6.82 11.63 -1.71
N ILE A 127 -7.34 10.52 -1.25
CA ILE A 127 -8.09 10.42 0.01
C ILE A 127 -7.22 10.91 1.19
N ARG A 128 -5.89 10.80 1.11
CA ARG A 128 -4.97 11.20 2.16
C ARG A 128 -4.74 12.73 2.18
N PRO A 129 -4.51 13.34 3.37
CA PRO A 129 -4.41 14.78 3.51
C PRO A 129 -3.41 15.46 2.55
N ALA A 130 -2.21 14.91 2.44
CA ALA A 130 -1.12 15.46 1.63
C ALA A 130 -1.43 15.59 0.12
N LYS A 131 -2.40 14.85 -0.40
CA LYS A 131 -2.75 14.83 -1.83
C LYS A 131 -4.20 15.25 -2.13
N ARG A 132 -4.97 15.60 -1.10
CA ARG A 132 -6.39 15.97 -1.24
C ARG A 132 -6.62 17.18 -2.15
N HIS A 133 -5.64 18.09 -2.27
CA HIS A 133 -5.68 19.26 -3.15
C HIS A 133 -5.78 18.89 -4.63
N LEU A 134 -5.43 17.65 -5.00
CA LEU A 134 -5.52 17.14 -6.38
C LEU A 134 -6.94 16.69 -6.78
N ALA A 135 -7.87 16.59 -5.84
CA ALA A 135 -9.22 16.08 -6.11
C ALA A 135 -9.99 16.83 -7.21
N ASN A 136 -9.68 18.13 -7.42
CA ASN A 136 -10.32 18.97 -8.42
C ASN A 136 -9.49 19.15 -9.72
N LYS A 137 -8.44 18.34 -9.89
CA LYS A 137 -7.58 18.39 -11.07
C LYS A 137 -7.99 17.34 -12.09
N ASP A 138 -7.58 17.55 -13.35
CA ASP A 138 -7.71 16.56 -14.40
C ASP A 138 -6.76 15.37 -14.17
N TRP A 139 -7.05 14.22 -14.80
CA TRP A 139 -6.29 12.99 -14.64
C TRP A 139 -4.83 13.12 -15.05
N GLN A 140 -4.51 13.93 -16.06
CA GLN A 140 -3.12 14.15 -16.49
C GLN A 140 -2.31 14.81 -15.36
N THR A 141 -2.82 15.87 -14.77
CA THR A 141 -2.21 16.57 -13.62
C THR A 141 -2.11 15.65 -12.41
N ILE A 142 -3.18 14.91 -12.09
CA ILE A 142 -3.19 13.96 -10.97
C ILE A 142 -2.08 12.94 -11.12
N MET A 143 -1.97 12.27 -12.27
CA MET A 143 -0.99 11.21 -12.48
C MET A 143 0.46 11.69 -12.44
N ASN A 144 0.70 12.94 -12.81
CA ASN A 144 2.03 13.56 -12.71
C ASN A 144 2.44 13.91 -11.28
N GLU A 145 1.49 14.29 -10.42
CA GLU A 145 1.78 14.88 -9.11
C GLU A 145 1.48 13.97 -7.91
N VAL A 146 0.57 12.99 -8.06
CA VAL A 146 0.05 12.22 -6.92
C VAL A 146 1.14 11.42 -6.22
N TRP A 147 2.16 10.96 -6.95
CA TRP A 147 3.25 10.12 -6.41
C TRP A 147 4.48 10.91 -5.95
N THR A 148 4.53 12.21 -6.18
CA THR A 148 5.66 13.04 -5.73
C THR A 148 5.67 13.18 -4.21
N LYS A 149 6.86 13.16 -3.61
CA LYS A 149 7.00 13.36 -2.16
C LYS A 149 6.57 14.79 -1.81
N PRO A 150 5.64 15.00 -0.85
CA PRO A 150 5.24 16.34 -0.44
C PRO A 150 6.40 17.06 0.27
N ALA A 151 6.58 18.34 -0.04
CA ALA A 151 7.61 19.18 0.59
C ALA A 151 7.34 19.42 2.08
N THR A 152 6.08 19.32 2.50
CA THR A 152 5.61 19.59 3.88
C THR A 152 5.94 18.50 4.89
N GLY A 153 6.49 17.35 4.44
CA GLY A 153 6.72 16.20 5.31
C GLY A 153 5.45 15.47 5.75
N GLU A 154 4.27 15.89 5.29
CA GLU A 154 3.00 15.23 5.58
C GLU A 154 2.97 13.80 5.05
N TYR A 155 2.23 12.96 5.75
CA TYR A 155 2.03 11.59 5.31
C TYR A 155 1.29 11.52 3.97
N TYR A 156 1.89 10.83 3.02
CA TYR A 156 1.29 10.51 1.72
C TYR A 156 1.33 9.01 1.45
N PHE A 157 0.39 8.55 0.64
CA PHE A 157 0.30 7.14 0.32
C PHE A 157 1.25 6.81 -0.83
N LYS A 158 2.24 5.95 -0.57
CA LYS A 158 3.23 5.57 -1.59
C LYS A 158 2.59 4.74 -2.70
N LYS A 159 3.09 4.92 -3.94
CA LYS A 159 2.53 4.26 -5.13
C LYS A 159 2.41 2.74 -4.98
N ALA A 160 3.45 2.07 -4.48
CA ALA A 160 3.45 0.62 -4.30
C ALA A 160 2.30 0.14 -3.39
N HIS A 161 2.06 0.82 -2.26
CA HIS A 161 0.94 0.51 -1.37
C HIS A 161 -0.41 0.77 -2.03
N ALA A 162 -0.55 1.92 -2.71
CA ALA A 162 -1.81 2.29 -3.35
C ALA A 162 -2.19 1.32 -4.47
N VAL A 163 -1.22 0.89 -5.29
CA VAL A 163 -1.45 -0.10 -6.35
C VAL A 163 -1.82 -1.46 -5.76
N ALA A 164 -1.13 -1.92 -4.71
CA ALA A 164 -1.44 -3.18 -4.05
C ALA A 164 -2.86 -3.24 -3.47
N TYR A 165 -3.38 -2.10 -2.99
CA TYR A 165 -4.76 -2.01 -2.50
C TYR A 165 -5.79 -1.80 -3.62
N ALA A 166 -5.41 -1.22 -4.74
CA ALA A 166 -6.32 -1.00 -5.86
C ALA A 166 -6.56 -2.28 -6.68
N HIS A 167 -5.57 -3.16 -6.69
CA HIS A 167 -5.62 -4.45 -7.39
C HIS A 167 -6.48 -5.46 -6.69
#